data_1228c2b9e10c5c40ab8dd493a066c3f4
#
_entry.id   1228c2b9e10c5c40ab8dd493a066c3f4
#
_cell.length_a   1.000
_cell.length_b   1.000
_cell.length_c   1.000
_cell.angle_alpha   90.00
_cell.angle_beta   90.00
_cell.angle_gamma   90.00
#
_symmetry.space_group_name_H-M   'P 1'
#
loop_
_entity.id
_entity.type
_entity.pdbx_description
1 polymer ?
#
loop_
_entity_poly.entity_id
_entity_poly.type
_entity_poly.pdbx_seq_one_letter_code
_entity_poly.pdbx_strand_id
1 'polypeptide(L)'
;MSKNALIMGIETSCDETAAAIIQDDSSGIPKILSNIVSSQFDVHKKFGGVVPDLAARAHVEKIDLIVKEALMKSKKSLNDIDAVAATAGPGLIVCLSVGLNFAKALSLSLNKPFIGVNHLEGHALSPKLQTKLDYPYLLLLISGGHSQFLCVNGLGNYKRLGTTIDDALGEAFDKTAKLLG
;
A
#
# COMPACT_ATOMS: atom_id res chain seq x y z
N MET A 1 -5.48 15.90 14.76
CA MET A 1 -5.44 14.50 15.24
C MET A 1 -4.83 14.49 16.63
N SER A 2 -5.30 13.64 17.55
CA SER A 2 -4.69 13.49 18.86
C SER A 2 -3.24 13.04 18.72
N LYS A 3 -2.33 13.46 19.59
CA LYS A 3 -0.98 12.88 19.68
C LYS A 3 -1.12 11.38 19.89
N ASN A 4 -0.40 10.57 19.09
CA ASN A 4 -0.40 9.10 19.08
C ASN A 4 -1.59 8.43 18.37
N ALA A 5 -2.16 9.06 17.34
CA ALA A 5 -3.22 8.45 16.53
C ALA A 5 -2.80 7.08 16.00
N LEU A 6 -3.71 6.10 16.09
CA LEU A 6 -3.51 4.73 15.62
C LEU A 6 -4.26 4.52 14.31
N ILE A 7 -3.55 4.22 13.24
CA ILE A 7 -4.12 4.09 11.90
C ILE A 7 -3.93 2.67 11.39
N MET A 8 -5.02 2.10 10.86
CA MET A 8 -4.98 0.85 10.11
C MET A 8 -4.89 1.17 8.62
N GLY A 9 -3.86 0.66 7.95
CA GLY A 9 -3.70 0.73 6.50
C GLY A 9 -4.00 -0.60 5.83
N ILE A 10 -4.70 -0.58 4.69
CA ILE A 10 -5.08 -1.77 3.90
C ILE A 10 -4.63 -1.55 2.45
N GLU A 11 -3.98 -2.58 1.88
CA GLU A 11 -3.47 -2.56 0.51
C GLU A 11 -3.93 -3.81 -0.24
N THR A 12 -4.55 -3.60 -1.42
CA THR A 12 -5.01 -4.67 -2.33
C THR A 12 -4.93 -4.23 -3.79
N SER A 13 -3.95 -3.37 -4.16
CA SER A 13 -3.94 -2.76 -5.51
C SER A 13 -3.55 -3.70 -6.64
N CYS A 14 -2.87 -4.83 -6.34
CA CYS A 14 -2.39 -5.78 -7.35
C CYS A 14 -2.51 -7.24 -6.86
N ASP A 15 -1.42 -7.85 -6.43
CA ASP A 15 -1.34 -9.28 -6.11
C ASP A 15 -0.83 -9.58 -4.69
N GLU A 16 -0.77 -8.56 -3.84
CA GLU A 16 -0.56 -8.73 -2.40
C GLU A 16 -1.74 -8.20 -1.61
N THR A 17 -2.18 -8.99 -0.62
CA THR A 17 -3.11 -8.52 0.41
C THR A 17 -2.31 -8.09 1.62
N ALA A 18 -2.37 -6.82 2.01
CA ALA A 18 -1.62 -6.34 3.16
C ALA A 18 -2.48 -5.51 4.11
N ALA A 19 -2.11 -5.59 5.41
CA ALA A 19 -2.63 -4.71 6.44
C ALA A 19 -1.52 -4.34 7.43
N ALA A 20 -1.49 -3.06 7.82
CA ALA A 20 -0.54 -2.54 8.79
C ALA A 20 -1.23 -1.70 9.86
N ILE A 21 -0.68 -1.71 11.07
CA ILE A 21 -1.06 -0.81 12.16
C ILE A 21 0.11 0.13 12.43
N ILE A 22 -0.14 1.42 12.27
CA ILE A 22 0.85 2.47 12.45
C ILE A 22 0.37 3.41 13.56
N GLN A 23 1.29 3.76 14.44
CA GLN A 23 1.05 4.73 15.50
C GLN A 23 1.85 6.00 15.24
N ASP A 24 1.17 7.15 15.30
CA ASP A 24 1.86 8.45 15.27
C ASP A 24 2.80 8.59 16.47
N ASP A 25 3.94 9.24 16.26
CA ASP A 25 4.94 9.46 17.31
C ASP A 25 5.39 10.93 17.31
N SER A 26 5.59 11.47 18.49
CA SER A 26 6.06 12.85 18.68
C SER A 26 7.46 13.11 18.10
N SER A 27 8.23 12.06 17.79
CA SER A 27 9.53 12.17 17.11
C SER A 27 9.41 12.58 15.64
N GLY A 28 8.20 12.47 15.05
CA GLY A 28 7.94 12.69 13.63
C GLY A 28 8.27 11.46 12.76
N ILE A 29 8.66 10.33 13.36
CA ILE A 29 8.81 9.03 12.70
C ILE A 29 7.75 8.11 13.29
N PRO A 30 6.71 7.69 12.52
CA PRO A 30 5.66 6.84 13.04
C PRO A 30 6.20 5.46 13.43
N LYS A 31 5.57 4.84 14.44
CA LYS A 31 5.89 3.47 14.84
C LYS A 31 5.06 2.48 14.05
N ILE A 32 5.71 1.56 13.34
CA ILE A 32 5.06 0.42 12.71
C ILE A 32 4.85 -0.64 13.80
N LEU A 33 3.61 -0.83 14.26
CA LEU A 33 3.26 -1.82 15.28
C LEU A 33 3.07 -3.21 14.68
N SER A 34 2.56 -3.28 13.45
CA SER A 34 2.48 -4.50 12.66
C SER A 34 2.45 -4.17 11.18
N ASN A 35 2.97 -5.10 10.38
CA ASN A 35 2.88 -5.09 8.92
C ASN A 35 2.77 -6.54 8.46
N ILE A 36 1.62 -6.90 7.87
CA ILE A 36 1.31 -8.25 7.41
C ILE A 36 1.09 -8.18 5.92
N VAL A 37 1.79 -9.02 5.19
CA VAL A 37 1.68 -9.13 3.73
C VAL A 37 1.47 -10.59 3.35
N SER A 38 0.45 -10.84 2.54
CA SER A 38 0.18 -12.14 1.93
C SER A 38 0.31 -12.02 0.42
N SER A 39 1.42 -12.54 -0.12
CA SER A 39 1.65 -12.59 -1.56
C SER A 39 0.77 -13.66 -2.20
N GLN A 40 0.39 -13.41 -3.45
CA GLN A 40 -0.35 -14.33 -4.32
C GLN A 40 0.54 -14.92 -5.41
N PHE A 41 1.86 -14.87 -5.24
CA PHE A 41 2.83 -15.34 -6.24
C PHE A 41 2.51 -16.75 -6.75
N ASP A 42 2.22 -17.70 -5.85
CA ASP A 42 1.92 -19.10 -6.23
C ASP A 42 0.62 -19.23 -7.04
N VAL A 43 -0.33 -18.31 -6.83
CA VAL A 43 -1.59 -18.29 -7.60
C VAL A 43 -1.32 -17.89 -9.05
N HIS A 44 -0.43 -16.91 -9.25
CA HIS A 44 -0.21 -16.28 -10.56
C HIS A 44 0.94 -16.90 -11.36
N LYS A 45 1.89 -17.56 -10.70
CA LYS A 45 3.10 -18.16 -11.29
C LYS A 45 2.81 -18.99 -12.55
N LYS A 46 1.78 -19.82 -12.53
CA LYS A 46 1.41 -20.69 -13.66
C LYS A 46 0.84 -19.93 -14.87
N PHE A 47 0.47 -18.67 -14.72
CA PHE A 47 -0.06 -17.82 -15.80
C PHE A 47 0.99 -16.87 -16.37
N GLY A 48 2.19 -16.82 -15.77
CA GLY A 48 3.27 -15.93 -16.18
C GLY A 48 2.99 -14.44 -15.95
N GLY A 49 2.04 -14.11 -15.06
CA GLY A 49 1.66 -12.74 -14.69
C GLY A 49 0.36 -12.71 -13.92
N VAL A 50 0.01 -11.54 -13.38
CA VAL A 50 -1.17 -11.36 -12.55
C VAL A 50 -2.45 -11.49 -13.36
N VAL A 51 -3.38 -12.33 -12.89
CA VAL A 51 -4.73 -12.49 -13.44
C VAL A 51 -5.70 -11.75 -12.52
N PRO A 52 -6.27 -10.59 -12.96
CA PRO A 52 -7.01 -9.69 -12.08
C PRO A 52 -8.17 -10.33 -11.31
N ASP A 53 -8.97 -11.17 -11.97
CA ASP A 53 -10.12 -11.83 -11.34
C ASP A 53 -9.69 -12.83 -10.25
N LEU A 54 -8.60 -13.54 -10.47
CA LEU A 54 -8.04 -14.46 -9.46
C LEU A 54 -7.45 -13.68 -8.30
N ALA A 55 -6.77 -12.56 -8.58
CA ALA A 55 -6.24 -11.69 -7.55
C ALA A 55 -7.36 -11.12 -6.67
N ALA A 56 -8.43 -10.62 -7.26
CA ALA A 56 -9.57 -10.09 -6.52
C ALA A 56 -10.21 -11.14 -5.60
N ARG A 57 -10.40 -12.39 -6.08
CA ARG A 57 -10.93 -13.50 -5.27
C ARG A 57 -10.01 -13.83 -4.10
N ALA A 58 -8.70 -13.92 -4.35
CA ALA A 58 -7.72 -14.17 -3.29
C ALA A 58 -7.69 -13.06 -2.23
N HIS A 59 -7.90 -11.78 -2.63
CA HIS A 59 -8.06 -10.69 -1.68
C HIS A 59 -9.30 -10.89 -0.79
N VAL A 60 -10.45 -11.23 -1.37
CA VAL A 60 -11.70 -11.47 -0.62
C VAL A 60 -11.51 -12.59 0.40
N GLU A 61 -10.81 -13.67 0.03
CA GLU A 61 -10.59 -14.83 0.90
C GLU A 61 -9.63 -14.54 2.08
N LYS A 62 -8.75 -13.54 1.93
CA LYS A 62 -7.66 -13.32 2.89
C LYS A 62 -7.76 -12.05 3.72
N ILE A 63 -8.47 -11.03 3.25
CA ILE A 63 -8.39 -9.68 3.82
C ILE A 63 -8.77 -9.64 5.31
N ASP A 64 -9.78 -10.37 5.73
CA ASP A 64 -10.21 -10.40 7.13
C ASP A 64 -9.18 -11.10 8.03
N LEU A 65 -8.55 -12.17 7.53
CA LEU A 65 -7.49 -12.89 8.23
C LEU A 65 -6.24 -12.03 8.41
N ILE A 66 -5.84 -11.32 7.36
CA ILE A 66 -4.68 -10.42 7.37
C ILE A 66 -4.90 -9.25 8.33
N VAL A 67 -6.10 -8.67 8.34
CA VAL A 67 -6.46 -7.60 9.29
C VAL A 67 -6.47 -8.12 10.74
N LYS A 68 -7.05 -9.30 10.99
CA LYS A 68 -7.00 -9.94 12.32
C LYS A 68 -5.58 -10.20 12.79
N GLU A 69 -4.71 -10.70 11.91
CA GLU A 69 -3.31 -10.93 12.22
C GLU A 69 -2.56 -9.63 12.52
N ALA A 70 -2.81 -8.56 11.76
CA ALA A 70 -2.23 -7.25 12.00
C ALA A 70 -2.61 -6.70 13.39
N LEU A 71 -3.89 -6.81 13.78
CA LEU A 71 -4.36 -6.43 15.11
C LEU A 71 -3.71 -7.26 16.22
N MET A 72 -3.65 -8.59 16.03
CA MET A 72 -3.04 -9.50 17.00
C MET A 72 -1.55 -9.18 17.21
N LYS A 73 -0.78 -9.01 16.13
CA LYS A 73 0.66 -8.70 16.20
C LYS A 73 0.94 -7.32 16.80
N SER A 74 0.09 -6.35 16.52
CA SER A 74 0.19 -5.01 17.14
C SER A 74 -0.26 -4.98 18.59
N LYS A 75 -0.88 -6.04 19.11
CA LYS A 75 -1.54 -6.11 20.43
C LYS A 75 -2.61 -5.01 20.60
N LYS A 76 -3.32 -4.70 19.51
CA LYS A 76 -4.39 -3.71 19.46
C LYS A 76 -5.71 -4.36 19.08
N SER A 77 -6.81 -3.70 19.43
CA SER A 77 -8.17 -4.06 19.06
C SER A 77 -8.74 -3.07 18.04
N LEU A 78 -9.84 -3.41 17.40
CA LEU A 78 -10.54 -2.50 16.49
C LEU A 78 -10.98 -1.20 17.17
N ASN A 79 -11.30 -1.26 18.47
CA ASN A 79 -11.70 -0.06 19.24
C ASN A 79 -10.57 0.93 19.44
N ASP A 80 -9.31 0.48 19.37
CA ASP A 80 -8.13 1.34 19.53
C ASP A 80 -7.82 2.12 18.24
N ILE A 81 -8.40 1.72 17.09
CA ILE A 81 -8.12 2.35 15.79
C ILE A 81 -8.80 3.71 15.71
N ASP A 82 -8.05 4.74 15.35
CA ASP A 82 -8.55 6.11 15.20
C ASP A 82 -8.98 6.43 13.76
N ALA A 83 -8.39 5.78 12.76
CA ALA A 83 -8.75 5.94 11.36
C ALA A 83 -8.40 4.68 10.56
N VAL A 84 -9.16 4.43 9.47
CA VAL A 84 -8.88 3.36 8.51
C VAL A 84 -8.48 3.98 7.18
N ALA A 85 -7.34 3.55 6.65
CA ALA A 85 -6.84 3.97 5.35
C ALA A 85 -6.82 2.79 4.38
N ALA A 86 -7.07 3.04 3.10
CA ALA A 86 -6.88 2.03 2.06
C ALA A 86 -6.41 2.66 0.75
N THR A 87 -5.68 1.88 -0.04
CA THR A 87 -5.25 2.29 -1.37
C THR A 87 -6.44 2.49 -2.28
N ALA A 88 -6.54 3.71 -2.85
CA ALA A 88 -7.64 4.11 -3.72
C ALA A 88 -7.28 4.06 -5.22
N GLY A 89 -6.02 3.87 -5.54
CA GLY A 89 -5.47 3.79 -6.89
C GLY A 89 -4.16 4.58 -7.04
N PRO A 90 -3.43 4.41 -8.16
CA PRO A 90 -3.68 3.46 -9.25
C PRO A 90 -3.50 1.99 -8.85
N GLY A 91 -4.07 1.07 -9.64
CA GLY A 91 -4.01 -0.38 -9.43
C GLY A 91 -5.09 -1.11 -10.24
N LEU A 92 -5.18 -2.42 -10.07
CA LEU A 92 -6.21 -3.24 -10.69
C LEU A 92 -7.57 -2.92 -10.06
N ILE A 93 -8.51 -2.42 -10.87
CA ILE A 93 -9.79 -1.88 -10.37
C ILE A 93 -10.59 -2.89 -9.53
N VAL A 94 -10.60 -4.17 -9.94
CA VAL A 94 -11.29 -5.23 -9.21
C VAL A 94 -10.63 -5.52 -7.86
N CYS A 95 -9.31 -5.45 -7.78
CA CYS A 95 -8.52 -5.64 -6.57
C CYS A 95 -8.68 -4.46 -5.60
N LEU A 96 -8.54 -3.22 -6.12
CA LEU A 96 -8.78 -2.00 -5.36
C LEU A 96 -10.18 -1.98 -4.73
N SER A 97 -11.19 -2.44 -5.48
CA SER A 97 -12.58 -2.49 -5.01
C SER A 97 -12.73 -3.36 -3.75
N VAL A 98 -11.96 -4.43 -3.60
CA VAL A 98 -12.02 -5.29 -2.41
C VAL A 98 -11.55 -4.53 -1.18
N GLY A 99 -10.33 -3.99 -1.22
CA GLY A 99 -9.74 -3.26 -0.08
C GLY A 99 -10.52 -2.00 0.28
N LEU A 100 -10.95 -1.22 -0.73
CA LEU A 100 -11.73 0.00 -0.51
C LEU A 100 -13.08 -0.27 0.15
N ASN A 101 -13.84 -1.27 -0.33
CA ASN A 101 -15.14 -1.58 0.25
C ASN A 101 -15.00 -2.17 1.65
N PHE A 102 -14.01 -3.05 1.87
CA PHE A 102 -13.72 -3.58 3.20
C PHE A 102 -13.37 -2.46 4.19
N ALA A 103 -12.43 -1.58 3.82
CA ALA A 103 -12.00 -0.47 4.66
C ALA A 103 -13.11 0.54 4.95
N LYS A 104 -13.95 0.87 3.96
CA LYS A 104 -15.12 1.74 4.15
C LYS A 104 -16.16 1.11 5.08
N ALA A 105 -16.48 -0.16 4.90
CA ALA A 105 -17.41 -0.88 5.77
C ALA A 105 -16.89 -0.93 7.21
N LEU A 106 -15.59 -1.20 7.38
CA LEU A 106 -14.95 -1.22 8.70
C LEU A 106 -14.99 0.17 9.35
N SER A 107 -14.62 1.22 8.62
CA SER A 107 -14.67 2.62 9.05
C SER A 107 -16.07 3.02 9.52
N LEU A 108 -17.10 2.68 8.75
CA LEU A 108 -18.50 2.93 9.11
C LEU A 108 -18.91 2.18 10.39
N SER A 109 -18.56 0.89 10.48
CA SER A 109 -18.90 0.06 11.66
C SER A 109 -18.26 0.56 12.95
N LEU A 110 -17.05 1.12 12.85
CA LEU A 110 -16.31 1.68 13.97
C LEU A 110 -16.65 3.16 14.26
N ASN A 111 -17.43 3.80 13.40
CA ASN A 111 -17.65 5.24 13.41
C ASN A 111 -16.34 6.05 13.44
N LYS A 112 -15.38 5.65 12.58
CA LYS A 112 -14.05 6.27 12.46
C LYS A 112 -13.84 6.83 11.05
N PRO A 113 -12.95 7.83 10.87
CA PRO A 113 -12.63 8.37 9.56
C PRO A 113 -12.09 7.31 8.59
N PHE A 114 -12.46 7.41 7.31
CA PHE A 114 -11.86 6.68 6.19
C PHE A 114 -10.93 7.61 5.41
N ILE A 115 -9.77 7.10 5.00
CA ILE A 115 -8.77 7.83 4.21
C ILE A 115 -8.43 7.00 2.97
N GLY A 116 -8.77 7.52 1.78
CA GLY A 116 -8.30 6.96 0.50
C GLY A 116 -6.89 7.46 0.19
N VAL A 117 -5.94 6.54 0.00
CA VAL A 117 -4.53 6.85 -0.26
C VAL A 117 -4.18 6.55 -1.70
N ASN A 118 -3.46 7.46 -2.35
CA ASN A 118 -2.88 7.17 -3.67
C ASN A 118 -1.71 6.18 -3.52
N HIS A 119 -1.72 5.09 -4.30
CA HIS A 119 -0.71 4.03 -4.25
C HIS A 119 0.73 4.56 -4.43
N LEU A 120 0.94 5.43 -5.42
CA LEU A 120 2.25 6.01 -5.69
C LEU A 120 2.68 7.01 -4.61
N GLU A 121 1.72 7.71 -3.99
CA GLU A 121 1.99 8.55 -2.82
C GLU A 121 2.40 7.72 -1.61
N GLY A 122 1.79 6.55 -1.41
CA GLY A 122 2.22 5.59 -0.40
C GLY A 122 3.68 5.20 -0.58
N HIS A 123 4.09 4.88 -1.80
CA HIS A 123 5.49 4.62 -2.12
C HIS A 123 6.38 5.86 -1.89
N ALA A 124 5.93 7.03 -2.32
CA ALA A 124 6.70 8.27 -2.17
C ALA A 124 6.97 8.64 -0.71
N LEU A 125 6.05 8.31 0.18
CA LEU A 125 6.14 8.62 1.61
C LEU A 125 6.79 7.50 2.44
N SER A 126 6.96 6.29 1.89
CA SER A 126 7.51 5.14 2.61
C SER A 126 8.87 5.39 3.28
N PRO A 127 9.83 6.18 2.73
CA PRO A 127 11.07 6.49 3.42
C PRO A 127 10.88 7.23 4.76
N LYS A 128 9.78 7.99 4.89
CA LYS A 128 9.44 8.70 6.14
C LYS A 128 9.02 7.78 7.28
N LEU A 129 8.77 6.49 6.98
CA LEU A 129 8.50 5.48 8.01
C LEU A 129 9.76 5.06 8.78
N GLN A 130 10.95 5.32 8.23
CA GLN A 130 12.23 4.88 8.80
C GLN A 130 13.16 6.04 9.17
N THR A 131 13.01 7.17 8.50
CA THR A 131 13.89 8.33 8.70
C THR A 131 13.09 9.62 8.75
N LYS A 132 13.59 10.57 9.53
CA LYS A 132 13.09 11.94 9.47
C LYS A 132 13.57 12.57 8.18
N LEU A 133 12.68 12.71 7.21
CA LEU A 133 12.95 13.26 5.89
C LEU A 133 12.12 14.52 5.69
N ASP A 134 12.81 15.66 5.61
CA ASP A 134 12.18 16.96 5.38
C ASP A 134 11.91 17.20 3.90
N TYR A 135 10.91 18.00 3.61
CA TYR A 135 10.61 18.45 2.24
C TYR A 135 11.47 19.67 1.86
N PRO A 136 11.81 19.87 0.58
CA PRO A 136 11.61 18.92 -0.52
C PRO A 136 12.68 17.82 -0.57
N TYR A 137 12.38 16.69 -1.18
CA TYR A 137 13.36 15.64 -1.48
C TYR A 137 13.17 15.05 -2.88
N LEU A 138 14.27 14.53 -3.44
CA LEU A 138 14.25 13.81 -4.71
C LEU A 138 13.92 12.34 -4.46
N LEU A 139 12.92 11.83 -5.17
CA LEU A 139 12.52 10.43 -5.14
C LEU A 139 12.78 9.79 -6.50
N LEU A 140 13.45 8.65 -6.49
CA LEU A 140 13.42 7.69 -7.60
C LEU A 140 12.40 6.61 -7.27
N LEU A 141 11.24 6.67 -7.93
CA LEU A 141 10.19 5.67 -7.83
C LEU A 141 10.41 4.59 -8.89
N ILE A 142 10.58 3.35 -8.45
CA ILE A 142 10.76 2.18 -9.32
C ILE A 142 9.76 1.11 -8.90
N SER A 143 8.94 0.64 -9.84
CA SER A 143 8.00 -0.46 -9.64
C SER A 143 7.83 -1.29 -10.92
N GLY A 144 6.95 -2.28 -10.90
CA GLY A 144 6.60 -3.07 -12.08
C GLY A 144 6.10 -2.20 -13.24
N GLY A 145 5.23 -1.23 -12.94
CA GLY A 145 4.60 -0.36 -13.96
C GLY A 145 5.10 1.09 -14.01
N HIS A 146 6.00 1.50 -13.11
CA HIS A 146 6.44 2.88 -13.00
C HIS A 146 7.95 3.00 -12.77
N SER A 147 8.59 3.88 -13.52
CA SER A 147 9.98 4.32 -13.27
C SER A 147 10.06 5.83 -13.51
N GLN A 148 10.18 6.62 -12.44
CA GLN A 148 10.14 8.07 -12.55
C GLN A 148 10.92 8.77 -11.44
N PHE A 149 11.44 9.95 -11.78
CA PHE A 149 12.00 10.90 -10.83
C PHE A 149 10.94 11.91 -10.42
N LEU A 150 10.77 12.08 -9.11
CA LEU A 150 9.82 13.01 -8.52
C LEU A 150 10.54 13.94 -7.54
N CYS A 151 10.26 15.24 -7.63
CA CYS A 151 10.52 16.18 -6.55
C CYS A 151 9.29 16.15 -5.62
N VAL A 152 9.46 15.70 -4.39
CA VAL A 152 8.41 15.66 -3.37
C VAL A 152 8.49 16.95 -2.56
N ASN A 153 7.60 17.91 -2.83
CA ASN A 153 7.59 19.20 -2.16
C ASN A 153 6.73 19.21 -0.88
N GLY A 154 5.87 18.22 -0.71
CA GLY A 154 4.94 18.06 0.41
C GLY A 154 3.92 17.00 0.11
N LEU A 155 3.05 16.70 1.08
CA LEU A 155 1.92 15.80 0.92
C LEU A 155 0.99 16.33 -0.19
N GLY A 156 0.68 15.47 -1.17
CA GLY A 156 -0.13 15.87 -2.35
C GLY A 156 0.56 16.84 -3.32
N ASN A 157 1.83 17.19 -3.10
CA ASN A 157 2.55 18.17 -3.93
C ASN A 157 3.82 17.55 -4.53
N TYR A 158 3.67 17.00 -5.74
CA TYR A 158 4.71 16.29 -6.47
C TYR A 158 4.98 16.94 -7.81
N LYS A 159 6.26 17.12 -8.15
CA LYS A 159 6.69 17.53 -9.48
C LYS A 159 7.45 16.39 -10.15
N ARG A 160 6.90 15.83 -11.21
CA ARG A 160 7.59 14.84 -12.03
C ARG A 160 8.69 15.51 -12.85
N LEU A 161 9.93 15.06 -12.64
CA LEU A 161 11.12 15.57 -13.32
C LEU A 161 11.48 14.73 -14.54
N GLY A 162 11.16 13.42 -14.51
CA GLY A 162 11.40 12.50 -15.60
C GLY A 162 10.65 11.18 -15.37
N THR A 163 10.45 10.44 -16.44
CA THR A 163 9.82 9.10 -16.41
C THR A 163 10.47 8.25 -17.49
N THR A 164 10.35 6.94 -17.37
CA THR A 164 10.74 6.04 -18.46
C THR A 164 10.00 6.42 -19.74
N ILE A 165 10.68 6.24 -20.88
CA ILE A 165 10.15 6.52 -22.21
C ILE A 165 9.50 5.27 -22.80
N ASP A 166 10.01 4.10 -22.39
CA ASP A 166 9.55 2.79 -22.85
C ASP A 166 9.06 1.97 -21.65
N ASP A 167 9.69 0.82 -21.36
CA ASP A 167 9.30 -0.04 -20.25
C ASP A 167 9.66 0.58 -18.88
N ALA A 168 8.83 0.32 -17.88
CA ALA A 168 9.25 0.48 -16.51
C ALA A 168 10.34 -0.53 -16.16
N LEU A 169 11.19 -0.20 -15.18
CA LEU A 169 12.34 -1.06 -14.84
C LEU A 169 11.91 -2.48 -14.44
N GLY A 170 10.87 -2.63 -13.61
CA GLY A 170 10.35 -3.95 -13.24
C GLY A 170 9.83 -4.72 -14.45
N GLU A 171 9.11 -4.07 -15.35
CA GLU A 171 8.64 -4.68 -16.60
C GLU A 171 9.80 -5.13 -17.50
N ALA A 172 10.87 -4.32 -17.60
CA ALA A 172 12.07 -4.70 -18.35
C ALA A 172 12.76 -5.94 -17.76
N PHE A 173 12.80 -6.07 -16.42
CA PHE A 173 13.29 -7.27 -15.74
C PHE A 173 12.44 -8.51 -16.08
N ASP A 174 11.11 -8.40 -16.01
CA ASP A 174 10.20 -9.50 -16.32
C ASP A 174 10.31 -9.94 -17.78
N LYS A 175 10.37 -9.00 -18.72
CA LYS A 175 10.58 -9.29 -20.13
C LYS A 175 11.92 -9.97 -20.39
N THR A 176 12.98 -9.50 -19.74
CA THR A 176 14.31 -10.12 -19.84
C THR A 176 14.30 -11.53 -19.29
N ALA A 177 13.69 -11.76 -18.13
CA ALA A 177 13.56 -13.09 -17.53
C ALA A 177 12.83 -14.07 -18.47
N LYS A 178 11.74 -13.62 -19.12
CA LYS A 178 11.02 -14.44 -20.12
C LYS A 178 11.88 -14.79 -21.34
N LEU A 179 12.77 -13.91 -21.78
CA LEU A 179 13.68 -14.18 -22.89
C LEU A 179 14.78 -15.18 -22.53
N LEU A 180 15.13 -15.27 -21.27
CA LEU A 180 16.17 -16.19 -20.77
C LEU A 180 15.61 -17.59 -20.44
N GLY A 181 14.31 -17.78 -20.39
CA GLY A 181 13.62 -19.04 -20.01
C GLY A 181 13.38 -19.07 -18.52
#